data_3d9ba48c28390d564623dcf59685558f
#
_entry.id   3d9ba48c28390d564623dcf59685558f
#
_cell.length_a   1.000
_cell.length_b   1.000
_cell.length_c   1.000
_cell.angle_alpha   90.00
_cell.angle_beta   90.00
_cell.angle_gamma   90.00
#
_symmetry.space_group_name_H-M   'P 1'
#
loop_
_entity.id
_entity.type
_entity.pdbx_description
1 polymer ?
#
loop_
_entity_poly.entity_id
_entity_poly.type
_entity_poly.pdbx_seq_one_letter_code
_entity_poly.pdbx_strand_id
1 'polypeptide(L)'
;MISESRLKDAERLVRITMILILLTAGTSKLFSEGGFFEYYSQLFQGDLRINLSPLLVNFYLTIIPFIERLLGLALLSMKNKIYAVYGWFIFMLSLLFGHYILQEWSAVNQMLSYIFLGLLCLILPNHSFWFSRDVLSEKASLEN
;
A
#
# COMPACT_ATOMS: atom_id res chain seq x y z
N MET A 1 -12.54 -6.09 -27.38
CA MET A 1 -13.18 -6.31 -26.07
C MET A 1 -12.18 -7.05 -25.17
N ILE A 2 -11.82 -6.52 -24.02
CA ILE A 2 -10.87 -7.18 -23.08
C ILE A 2 -11.60 -8.36 -22.45
N SER A 3 -10.98 -9.56 -22.43
CA SER A 3 -11.61 -10.73 -21.81
C SER A 3 -11.67 -10.58 -20.28
N GLU A 4 -12.69 -11.13 -19.67
CA GLU A 4 -12.86 -11.10 -18.20
C GLU A 4 -11.68 -11.74 -17.46
N SER A 5 -11.07 -12.80 -18.02
CA SER A 5 -9.89 -13.43 -17.47
C SER A 5 -8.71 -12.47 -17.37
N ARG A 6 -8.46 -11.66 -18.40
CA ARG A 6 -7.38 -10.65 -18.38
C ARG A 6 -7.59 -9.57 -17.35
N LEU A 7 -8.84 -9.16 -17.10
CA LEU A 7 -9.14 -8.19 -16.04
C LEU A 7 -8.88 -8.78 -14.66
N LYS A 8 -9.17 -10.07 -14.47
CA LYS A 8 -8.85 -10.81 -13.24
C LYS A 8 -7.34 -10.88 -12.97
N ASP A 9 -6.58 -11.19 -14.00
CA ASP A 9 -5.13 -11.27 -13.89
C ASP A 9 -4.51 -9.89 -13.65
N ALA A 10 -5.02 -8.85 -14.30
CA ALA A 10 -4.60 -7.47 -14.06
C ALA A 10 -4.85 -7.04 -12.60
N GLU A 11 -6.03 -7.35 -12.04
CA GLU A 11 -6.35 -7.07 -10.63
C GLU A 11 -5.37 -7.78 -9.69
N ARG A 12 -5.10 -9.07 -9.93
CA ARG A 12 -4.14 -9.84 -9.12
C ARG A 12 -2.75 -9.22 -9.13
N LEU A 13 -2.25 -8.86 -10.31
CA LEU A 13 -0.93 -8.25 -10.45
C LEU A 13 -0.83 -6.91 -9.74
N VAL A 14 -1.82 -6.04 -9.92
CA VAL A 14 -1.87 -4.74 -9.23
C VAL A 14 -1.88 -4.94 -7.71
N ARG A 15 -2.72 -5.82 -7.21
CA ARG A 15 -2.84 -6.09 -5.78
C ARG A 15 -1.57 -6.71 -5.18
N ILE A 16 -0.95 -7.68 -5.87
CA ILE A 16 0.34 -8.26 -5.45
C ILE A 16 1.40 -7.16 -5.39
N THR A 17 1.46 -6.29 -6.39
CA THR A 17 2.40 -5.17 -6.40
C THR A 17 2.20 -4.26 -5.20
N MET A 18 0.95 -3.88 -4.87
CA MET A 18 0.65 -3.07 -3.69
C MET A 18 1.07 -3.77 -2.39
N ILE A 19 0.80 -5.06 -2.26
CA ILE A 19 1.21 -5.87 -1.09
C ILE A 19 2.72 -5.88 -0.95
N LEU A 20 3.45 -6.15 -2.02
CA LEU A 20 4.92 -6.19 -2.02
C LEU A 20 5.51 -4.83 -1.64
N ILE A 21 5.00 -3.74 -2.21
CA ILE A 21 5.44 -2.37 -1.87
C ILE A 21 5.28 -2.14 -0.36
N LEU A 22 4.10 -2.38 0.21
CA LEU A 22 3.83 -2.13 1.62
C LEU A 22 4.67 -3.01 2.55
N LEU A 23 4.71 -4.31 2.29
CA LEU A 23 5.45 -5.24 3.14
C LEU A 23 6.95 -4.99 3.08
N THR A 24 7.49 -4.71 1.90
CA THR A 24 8.92 -4.38 1.74
C THR A 24 9.25 -3.04 2.40
N ALA A 25 8.45 -2.00 2.15
CA ALA A 25 8.67 -0.68 2.75
C ALA A 25 8.57 -0.73 4.28
N GLY A 26 7.51 -1.33 4.82
CA GLY A 26 7.33 -1.44 6.27
C GLY A 26 8.39 -2.31 6.94
N THR A 27 8.91 -3.33 6.25
CA THR A 27 9.98 -4.19 6.77
C THR A 27 11.31 -3.47 6.72
N SER A 28 11.66 -2.84 5.60
CA SER A 28 12.94 -2.12 5.47
C SER A 28 13.10 -1.00 6.50
N LYS A 29 12.02 -0.25 6.80
CA LYS A 29 12.03 0.82 7.80
C LYS A 29 12.28 0.34 9.23
N LEU A 30 11.95 -0.91 9.55
CA LEU A 30 12.21 -1.47 10.89
C LEU A 30 13.62 -2.03 11.06
N PHE A 31 14.25 -2.46 9.97
CA PHE A 31 15.56 -3.11 10.02
C PHE A 31 16.71 -2.23 9.51
N SER A 32 16.43 -1.02 9.02
CA SER A 32 17.48 -0.08 8.59
C SER A 32 18.07 0.63 9.83
N GLU A 33 19.29 0.26 10.20
CA GLU A 33 20.06 0.97 11.23
C GLU A 33 20.33 2.42 10.82
N GLY A 34 20.05 3.39 11.71
CA GLY A 34 20.24 4.83 11.47
C GLY A 34 19.29 5.42 10.43
N GLY A 35 18.15 4.78 10.24
CA GLY A 35 17.43 4.86 9.01
C GLY A 35 16.28 5.85 8.97
N PHE A 36 15.09 5.32 8.69
CA PHE A 36 13.90 6.08 8.36
C PHE A 36 13.48 7.09 9.44
N PHE A 37 13.45 6.66 10.71
CA PHE A 37 12.98 7.51 11.81
C PHE A 37 13.91 8.69 12.05
N GLU A 38 15.21 8.44 12.19
CA GLU A 38 16.22 9.47 12.46
C GLU A 38 16.29 10.48 11.31
N TYR A 39 16.30 10.01 10.08
CA TYR A 39 16.37 10.85 8.89
C TYR A 39 15.17 11.81 8.84
N TYR A 40 13.94 11.30 8.90
CA TYR A 40 12.76 12.15 8.80
C TYR A 40 12.53 12.98 10.07
N SER A 41 12.87 12.48 11.25
CA SER A 41 12.80 13.27 12.49
C SER A 41 13.69 14.52 12.42
N GLN A 42 14.89 14.39 11.87
CA GLN A 42 15.80 15.52 11.66
C GLN A 42 15.26 16.51 10.62
N LEU A 43 14.72 16.01 9.50
CA LEU A 43 14.12 16.86 8.47
C LEU A 43 12.93 17.67 9.01
N PHE A 44 12.06 17.04 9.80
CA PHE A 44 10.91 17.72 10.39
C PHE A 44 11.25 18.69 11.54
N GLN A 45 12.46 18.63 12.07
CA GLN A 45 12.99 19.59 13.07
C GLN A 45 13.70 20.79 12.42
N GLY A 46 13.92 20.78 11.11
CA GLY A 46 14.51 21.88 10.36
C GLY A 46 13.57 23.09 10.21
N ASP A 47 14.04 24.13 9.52
CA ASP A 47 13.26 25.35 9.22
C ASP A 47 12.17 25.06 8.18
N LEU A 48 11.04 24.58 8.65
CA LEU A 48 9.88 24.29 7.82
C LEU A 48 8.90 25.46 7.82
N ARG A 49 8.19 25.63 6.71
CA ARG A 49 7.09 26.62 6.61
C ARG A 49 5.93 26.32 7.56
N ILE A 50 5.75 25.05 7.93
CA ILE A 50 4.71 24.59 8.84
C ILE A 50 5.42 23.85 9.99
N ASN A 51 5.39 24.44 11.17
CA ASN A 51 5.94 23.82 12.36
C ASN A 51 4.94 22.82 12.94
N LEU A 52 5.27 21.53 12.82
CA LEU A 52 4.52 20.46 13.46
C LEU A 52 5.09 20.17 14.85
N SER A 53 4.23 19.77 15.78
CA SER A 53 4.67 19.33 17.10
C SER A 53 5.64 18.14 16.97
N PRO A 54 6.83 18.17 17.56
CA PRO A 54 7.78 17.05 17.52
C PRO A 54 7.17 15.74 18.04
N LEU A 55 6.29 15.82 19.04
CA LEU A 55 5.57 14.67 19.59
C LEU A 55 4.70 14.00 18.52
N LEU A 56 3.96 14.79 17.73
CA LEU A 56 3.07 14.31 16.68
C LEU A 56 3.88 13.69 15.54
N VAL A 57 4.97 14.35 15.12
CA VAL A 57 5.87 13.84 14.09
C VAL A 57 6.49 12.50 14.50
N ASN A 58 7.08 12.44 15.69
CA ASN A 58 7.71 11.21 16.19
C ASN A 58 6.71 10.07 16.32
N PHE A 59 5.52 10.33 16.84
CA PHE A 59 4.45 9.34 16.91
C PHE A 59 4.08 8.83 15.51
N TYR A 60 3.88 9.75 14.55
CA TYR A 60 3.53 9.38 13.18
C TYR A 60 4.62 8.56 12.51
N LEU A 61 5.88 8.98 12.57
CA LEU A 61 7.02 8.25 12.01
C LEU A 61 7.18 6.85 12.60
N THR A 62 6.92 6.70 13.90
CA THR A 62 6.98 5.40 14.57
C THR A 62 5.89 4.45 14.07
N ILE A 63 4.68 4.95 13.81
CA ILE A 63 3.53 4.10 13.44
C ILE A 63 3.52 3.71 11.95
N ILE A 64 4.16 4.49 11.07
CA ILE A 64 4.19 4.25 9.61
C ILE A 64 4.54 2.81 9.25
N PRO A 65 5.64 2.18 9.70
CA PRO A 65 6.01 0.83 9.28
C PRO A 65 4.99 -0.23 9.73
N PHE A 66 4.27 0.01 10.81
CA PHE A 66 3.20 -0.89 11.27
C PHE A 66 1.94 -0.74 10.41
N ILE A 67 1.57 0.49 10.05
CA ILE A 67 0.44 0.73 9.12
C ILE A 67 0.72 0.10 7.77
N GLU A 68 1.92 0.24 7.22
CA GLU A 68 2.32 -0.39 5.95
C GLU A 68 2.12 -1.91 5.99
N ARG A 69 2.60 -2.57 7.02
CA ARG A 69 2.43 -4.02 7.17
C ARG A 69 0.96 -4.41 7.33
N LEU A 70 0.24 -3.70 8.17
CA LEU A 70 -1.18 -3.97 8.41
C LEU A 70 -2.01 -3.86 7.12
N LEU A 71 -1.79 -2.79 6.35
CA LEU A 71 -2.44 -2.60 5.06
C LEU A 71 -2.01 -3.66 4.03
N GLY A 72 -0.73 -4.02 4.00
CA GLY A 72 -0.22 -5.09 3.15
C GLY A 72 -0.91 -6.43 3.44
N LEU A 73 -1.05 -6.78 4.72
CA LEU A 73 -1.78 -7.98 5.15
C LEU A 73 -3.28 -7.88 4.88
N ALA A 74 -3.89 -6.69 5.07
CA ALA A 74 -5.30 -6.48 4.79
C ALA A 74 -5.65 -6.65 3.30
N LEU A 75 -4.72 -6.28 2.38
CA LEU A 75 -4.87 -6.50 0.94
C LEU A 75 -4.83 -8.00 0.54
N LEU A 76 -4.31 -8.88 1.39
CA LEU A 76 -4.42 -10.33 1.15
C LEU A 76 -5.86 -10.82 1.34
N SER A 77 -6.66 -10.13 2.15
CA SER A 77 -8.04 -10.51 2.43
C SER A 77 -8.98 -10.05 1.33
N MET A 78 -9.72 -11.02 0.76
CA MET A 78 -10.72 -10.75 -0.28
C MET A 78 -11.94 -10.01 0.24
N LYS A 79 -12.40 -10.37 1.42
CA LYS A 79 -13.62 -9.81 2.01
C LYS A 79 -13.47 -8.33 2.35
N ASN A 80 -12.24 -7.92 2.65
CA ASN A 80 -11.92 -6.57 3.12
C ASN A 80 -11.16 -5.72 2.08
N LYS A 81 -11.04 -6.19 0.83
CA LYS A 81 -10.28 -5.50 -0.23
C LYS A 81 -10.63 -4.02 -0.32
N ILE A 82 -11.91 -3.70 -0.38
CA ILE A 82 -12.38 -2.33 -0.56
C ILE A 82 -11.92 -1.42 0.58
N TYR A 83 -12.04 -1.88 1.83
CA TYR A 83 -11.56 -1.13 3.00
C TYR A 83 -10.04 -1.00 3.03
N ALA A 84 -9.32 -2.04 2.62
CA ALA A 84 -7.87 -2.02 2.50
C ALA A 84 -7.40 -1.02 1.43
N VAL A 85 -8.10 -0.93 0.30
CA VAL A 85 -7.80 0.06 -0.75
C VAL A 85 -8.10 1.48 -0.29
N TYR A 86 -9.21 1.73 0.42
CA TYR A 86 -9.45 3.04 1.04
C TYR A 86 -8.38 3.38 2.08
N GLY A 87 -7.99 2.41 2.92
CA GLY A 87 -6.86 2.56 3.84
C GLY A 87 -5.56 2.93 3.11
N TRP A 88 -5.28 2.29 1.98
CA TRP A 88 -4.16 2.65 1.09
C TRP A 88 -4.23 4.11 0.66
N PHE A 89 -5.40 4.60 0.18
CA PHE A 89 -5.54 5.98 -0.23
C PHE A 89 -5.29 6.97 0.91
N ILE A 90 -5.93 6.75 2.05
CA ILE A 90 -5.75 7.62 3.23
C ILE A 90 -4.27 7.65 3.63
N PHE A 91 -3.63 6.49 3.65
CA PHE A 91 -2.24 6.36 4.02
C PHE A 91 -1.31 7.05 3.00
N MET A 92 -1.50 6.83 1.69
CA MET A 92 -0.71 7.48 0.64
C MET A 92 -0.90 9.00 0.64
N LEU A 93 -2.12 9.49 0.89
CA LEU A 93 -2.36 10.93 1.03
C LEU A 93 -1.67 11.52 2.27
N SER A 94 -1.59 10.78 3.37
CA SER A 94 -0.88 11.24 4.56
C SER A 94 0.63 11.32 4.33
N LEU A 95 1.22 10.36 3.60
CA LEU A 95 2.63 10.40 3.19
C LEU A 95 2.89 11.54 2.20
N LEU A 96 2.00 11.71 1.21
CA LEU A 96 2.05 12.81 0.25
C LEU A 96 2.09 14.16 0.96
N PHE A 97 1.23 14.35 1.95
CA PHE A 97 1.20 15.56 2.76
C PHE A 97 2.51 15.79 3.52
N GLY A 98 3.08 14.74 4.13
CA GLY A 98 4.38 14.80 4.81
C GLY A 98 5.50 15.25 3.86
N HIS A 99 5.64 14.62 2.70
CA HIS A 99 6.63 14.99 1.68
C HIS A 99 6.40 16.39 1.10
N TYR A 100 5.13 16.82 1.02
CA TYR A 100 4.80 18.18 0.58
C TYR A 100 5.29 19.23 1.59
N ILE A 101 5.13 18.99 2.88
CA ILE A 101 5.67 19.86 3.97
C ILE A 101 7.19 19.96 3.87
N LEU A 102 7.87 18.84 3.62
CA LEU A 102 9.31 18.75 3.47
C LEU A 102 9.82 19.30 2.12
N GLN A 103 8.92 19.64 1.18
CA GLN A 103 9.24 20.06 -0.18
C GLN A 103 10.05 19.02 -0.98
N GLU A 104 9.89 17.75 -0.68
CA GLU A 104 10.52 16.64 -1.38
C GLU A 104 9.75 16.29 -2.67
N TRP A 105 9.85 17.13 -3.70
CA TRP A 105 9.08 17.03 -4.94
C TRP A 105 9.26 15.68 -5.67
N SER A 106 10.44 15.09 -5.57
CA SER A 106 10.70 13.76 -6.14
C SER A 106 9.84 12.69 -5.47
N ALA A 107 9.74 12.71 -4.14
CA ALA A 107 8.92 11.79 -3.37
C ALA A 107 7.41 12.05 -3.62
N VAL A 108 7.00 13.33 -3.71
CA VAL A 108 5.63 13.71 -4.09
C VAL A 108 5.22 13.09 -5.42
N ASN A 109 6.08 13.17 -6.46
CA ASN A 109 5.81 12.58 -7.76
C ASN A 109 5.70 11.04 -7.71
N GLN A 110 6.54 10.38 -6.91
CA GLN A 110 6.44 8.92 -6.71
C GLN A 110 5.13 8.53 -6.02
N MET A 111 4.66 9.31 -5.05
CA MET A 111 3.40 9.03 -4.35
C MET A 111 2.19 9.07 -5.30
N LEU A 112 2.20 9.91 -6.33
CA LEU A 112 1.14 9.94 -7.36
C LEU A 112 1.01 8.58 -8.07
N SER A 113 2.14 7.94 -8.39
CA SER A 113 2.15 6.60 -8.99
C SER A 113 1.52 5.54 -8.08
N TYR A 114 1.78 5.61 -6.78
CA TYR A 114 1.17 4.70 -5.80
C TYR A 114 -0.33 4.96 -5.63
N ILE A 115 -0.77 6.20 -5.63
CA ILE A 115 -2.19 6.55 -5.64
C ILE A 115 -2.87 5.97 -6.87
N PHE A 116 -2.23 6.06 -8.05
CA PHE A 116 -2.76 5.48 -9.28
C PHE A 116 -2.91 3.95 -9.23
N LEU A 117 -1.97 3.23 -8.60
CA LEU A 117 -2.11 1.78 -8.35
C LEU A 117 -3.36 1.46 -7.54
N GLY A 118 -3.66 2.25 -6.50
CA GLY A 118 -4.88 2.11 -5.72
C GLY A 118 -6.15 2.30 -6.55
N LEU A 119 -6.17 3.32 -7.44
CA LEU A 119 -7.29 3.55 -8.36
C LEU A 119 -7.49 2.36 -9.30
N LEU A 120 -6.42 1.84 -9.90
CA LEU A 120 -6.49 0.64 -10.73
C LEU A 120 -7.05 -0.55 -9.95
N CYS A 121 -6.58 -0.78 -8.73
CA CYS A 121 -7.07 -1.85 -7.88
C CYS A 121 -8.55 -1.70 -7.52
N LEU A 122 -9.04 -0.46 -7.38
CA LEU A 122 -10.44 -0.17 -7.08
C LEU A 122 -11.36 -0.44 -8.27
N ILE A 123 -10.92 -0.06 -9.49
CA ILE A 123 -11.71 -0.18 -10.72
C ILE A 123 -11.77 -1.64 -11.21
N LEU A 124 -10.71 -2.40 -11.00
CA LEU A 124 -10.61 -3.79 -11.45
C LEU A 124 -11.52 -4.71 -10.64
N PRO A 125 -12.13 -5.72 -11.28
CA PRO A 125 -13.06 -6.63 -10.63
C PRO A 125 -12.42 -7.41 -9.49
N ASN A 126 -13.17 -7.65 -8.43
CA ASN A 126 -12.69 -8.33 -7.23
C ASN A 126 -12.59 -9.85 -7.48
N HIS A 127 -11.40 -10.44 -7.32
CA HIS A 127 -11.16 -11.87 -7.50
C HIS A 127 -10.43 -12.53 -6.33
N SER A 128 -10.78 -13.81 -6.08
CA SER A 128 -10.09 -14.58 -5.04
C SER A 128 -8.68 -14.98 -5.48
N PHE A 129 -7.72 -14.82 -4.56
CA PHE A 129 -6.33 -15.27 -4.75
C PHE A 129 -6.23 -16.81 -4.73
N TRP A 130 -7.09 -17.45 -3.96
CA TRP A 130 -7.07 -18.88 -3.71
C TRP A 130 -7.96 -19.58 -4.72
N PHE A 131 -7.52 -20.75 -5.14
CA PHE A 131 -8.19 -21.61 -6.10
C PHE A 131 -9.71 -21.54 -5.95
N SER A 132 -10.36 -21.13 -7.03
CA SER A 132 -11.81 -21.22 -7.15
C SER A 132 -12.17 -22.70 -6.89
N ARG A 133 -13.14 -22.94 -6.02
CA ARG A 133 -13.68 -24.30 -5.79
C ARG A 133 -14.16 -24.94 -7.10
N ASP A 134 -14.39 -24.12 -8.12
CA ASP A 134 -14.84 -24.52 -9.44
C ASP A 134 -13.82 -25.43 -10.15
N VAL A 135 -12.51 -25.20 -9.97
CA VAL A 135 -11.46 -26.07 -10.54
C VAL A 135 -11.43 -27.45 -9.85
N LEU A 136 -11.78 -27.52 -8.58
CA LEU A 136 -11.84 -28.78 -7.85
C LEU A 136 -13.12 -29.57 -8.18
N SER A 137 -14.25 -28.86 -8.44
CA SER A 137 -15.49 -29.50 -8.85
C SER A 137 -15.43 -30.02 -10.30
N GLU A 138 -14.73 -29.31 -11.18
CA GLU A 138 -14.52 -29.73 -12.57
C GLU A 138 -13.60 -30.97 -12.66
N LYS A 139 -12.52 -31.02 -11.84
CA LYS A 139 -11.70 -32.23 -11.73
C LYS A 139 -12.49 -33.44 -11.18
N ALA A 140 -13.29 -33.22 -10.16
CA ALA A 140 -14.11 -34.27 -9.59
C ALA A 140 -15.20 -34.79 -10.55
N SER A 141 -15.65 -33.97 -11.51
CA SER A 141 -16.61 -34.38 -12.55
C SER A 141 -15.98 -35.12 -13.73
N LEU A 142 -14.65 -35.01 -13.90
CA LEU A 142 -13.91 -35.72 -14.96
C LEU A 142 -13.35 -37.08 -14.50
N GLU A 143 -13.36 -37.36 -13.18
CA GLU A 143 -12.89 -38.61 -12.59
C GLU A 143 -14.05 -39.61 -12.28
N ASN A 144 -15.29 -39.25 -12.55
CA ASN A 144 -16.48 -40.09 -12.48
C ASN A 144 -17.05 -40.40 -13.89
#